data_e5a43cd56090a02d6164ec2ec7e53037
#
_entry.id   e5a43cd56090a02d6164ec2ec7e53037
#
_cell.length_a   1.000
_cell.length_b   1.000
_cell.length_c   1.000
_cell.angle_alpha   90.00
_cell.angle_beta   90.00
_cell.angle_gamma   90.00
#
_symmetry.space_group_name_H-M   'P 1'
#
loop_
_entity.id
_entity.type
_entity.pdbx_description
1 polymer ?
#
loop_
_entity_poly.entity_id
_entity_poly.type
_entity_poly.pdbx_seq_one_letter_code
_entity_poly.pdbx_strand_id
1 'polypeptide(L)'
;GMRGSRVQAVSNELDNERVDIILWDDNAAQLVINAMSPAEVESIVVDEDNSTMEVAVAEDNLAQAIGRGGQNVRLASDLTGWIINVMSVDEAIEKQEAEAGEVIERFMVALDIDEDIATVLVEEGFTTLEEIAYVPLEEMNAIEGFDEEISEELRARAKDALLTMAIASEEELDANEPAEDLLTMDGMDKHLAYVLASKGIVTMEDLAEQGVDDLLDIEDMTEERAAELIMTARAPWFAEEEEATA
;
A
#
# COMPACT_ATOMS: atom_id res chain seq x y z
N GLY A 1 39.17 -8.09 -10.47
CA GLY A 1 40.54 -8.50 -10.76
C GLY A 1 40.98 -8.08 -12.15
N MET A 2 42.27 -8.24 -12.47
CA MET A 2 42.77 -7.87 -13.81
C MET A 2 41.97 -8.62 -14.89
N ARG A 3 41.37 -7.89 -15.84
CA ARG A 3 40.60 -8.41 -16.99
C ARG A 3 39.45 -9.39 -16.61
N GLY A 4 38.82 -9.21 -15.47
CA GLY A 4 37.69 -10.02 -15.08
C GLY A 4 38.02 -11.44 -14.59
N SER A 5 39.27 -11.77 -14.33
CA SER A 5 39.70 -13.13 -13.98
C SER A 5 39.03 -13.71 -12.71
N ARG A 6 38.67 -12.86 -11.75
CA ARG A 6 37.97 -13.30 -10.53
C ARG A 6 36.51 -13.62 -10.81
N VAL A 7 35.85 -12.79 -11.63
CA VAL A 7 34.46 -13.04 -12.05
C VAL A 7 34.38 -14.33 -12.85
N GLN A 8 35.31 -14.52 -13.78
CA GLN A 8 35.40 -15.76 -14.58
C GLN A 8 35.60 -17.00 -13.71
N ALA A 9 36.42 -16.90 -12.65
CA ALA A 9 36.60 -18.01 -11.74
C ALA A 9 35.33 -18.39 -10.99
N VAL A 10 34.57 -17.38 -10.53
CA VAL A 10 33.26 -17.60 -9.89
C VAL A 10 32.26 -18.19 -10.87
N SER A 11 32.16 -17.63 -12.08
CA SER A 11 31.29 -18.16 -13.13
C SER A 11 31.59 -19.61 -13.49
N ASN A 12 32.86 -20.00 -13.55
CA ASN A 12 33.24 -21.38 -13.82
C ASN A 12 32.84 -22.36 -12.71
N GLU A 13 32.84 -21.93 -11.44
CA GLU A 13 32.35 -22.75 -10.31
C GLU A 13 30.83 -22.89 -10.32
N LEU A 14 30.11 -21.96 -10.97
CA LEU A 14 28.66 -21.94 -11.14
C LEU A 14 28.23 -22.49 -12.51
N ASP A 15 28.93 -23.49 -13.05
CA ASP A 15 28.63 -24.13 -14.34
C ASP A 15 28.55 -23.14 -15.52
N ASN A 16 29.37 -22.09 -15.49
CA ASN A 16 29.40 -20.95 -16.43
C ASN A 16 28.12 -20.08 -16.41
N GLU A 17 27.40 -20.05 -15.29
CA GLU A 17 26.32 -19.11 -15.10
C GLU A 17 26.86 -17.66 -15.18
N ARG A 18 26.02 -16.76 -15.72
CA ARG A 18 26.37 -15.36 -15.83
C ARG A 18 26.34 -14.72 -14.44
N VAL A 19 27.41 -14.05 -14.07
CA VAL A 19 27.56 -13.35 -12.81
C VAL A 19 27.67 -11.85 -13.07
N ASP A 20 26.76 -11.07 -12.54
CA ASP A 20 26.82 -9.62 -12.50
C ASP A 20 27.29 -9.16 -11.12
N ILE A 21 28.10 -8.11 -11.07
CA ILE A 21 28.67 -7.58 -9.83
C ILE A 21 28.02 -6.25 -9.54
N ILE A 22 27.33 -6.18 -8.41
CA ILE A 22 26.67 -4.98 -7.92
C ILE A 22 27.51 -4.38 -6.79
N LEU A 23 27.72 -3.07 -6.81
CA LEU A 23 28.37 -2.36 -5.71
C LEU A 23 27.36 -2.26 -4.55
N TRP A 24 27.79 -2.74 -3.40
CA TRP A 24 27.02 -2.60 -2.18
C TRP A 24 26.94 -1.15 -1.75
N ASP A 25 25.77 -0.74 -1.28
CA ASP A 25 25.54 0.55 -0.63
C ASP A 25 24.62 0.35 0.58
N ASP A 26 24.85 1.09 1.65
CA ASP A 26 24.00 1.04 2.84
C ASP A 26 22.67 1.80 2.63
N ASN A 27 22.62 2.71 1.65
CA ASN A 27 21.41 3.36 1.20
C ASN A 27 20.67 2.43 0.23
N ALA A 28 19.45 2.04 0.61
CA ALA A 28 18.64 1.09 -0.15
C ALA A 28 18.35 1.57 -1.58
N ALA A 29 18.00 2.84 -1.74
CA ALA A 29 17.74 3.42 -3.07
C ALA A 29 18.99 3.40 -3.94
N GLN A 30 20.16 3.73 -3.39
CA GLN A 30 21.42 3.66 -4.11
C GLN A 30 21.79 2.23 -4.48
N LEU A 31 21.52 1.26 -3.61
CA LEU A 31 21.74 -0.16 -3.90
C LEU A 31 20.84 -0.64 -5.06
N VAL A 32 19.58 -0.20 -5.09
CA VAL A 32 18.65 -0.48 -6.21
C VAL A 32 19.17 0.15 -7.50
N ILE A 33 19.62 1.41 -7.49
CA ILE A 33 20.21 2.08 -8.64
C ILE A 33 21.42 1.28 -9.16
N ASN A 34 22.29 0.85 -8.26
CA ASN A 34 23.47 0.03 -8.61
C ASN A 34 23.05 -1.31 -9.23
N ALA A 35 21.98 -1.94 -8.72
CA ALA A 35 21.44 -3.20 -9.21
C ALA A 35 20.80 -3.09 -10.60
N MET A 36 20.25 -1.91 -10.94
CA MET A 36 19.66 -1.64 -12.26
C MET A 36 20.71 -1.45 -13.38
N SER A 37 21.98 -1.26 -13.01
CA SER A 37 23.04 -1.08 -14.01
C SER A 37 23.05 -2.23 -15.05
N PRO A 38 23.21 -1.93 -16.36
CA PRO A 38 23.63 -0.66 -16.95
C PRO A 38 22.49 0.30 -17.35
N ALA A 39 21.25 0.01 -16.97
CA ALA A 39 20.15 0.96 -17.19
C ALA A 39 20.35 2.20 -16.30
N GLU A 40 20.17 3.37 -16.87
CA GLU A 40 20.25 4.64 -16.14
C GLU A 40 18.91 4.92 -15.48
N VAL A 41 18.92 5.09 -14.16
CA VAL A 41 17.75 5.46 -13.35
C VAL A 41 17.67 6.98 -13.30
N GLU A 42 16.54 7.54 -13.71
CA GLU A 42 16.28 8.98 -13.72
C GLU A 42 15.71 9.45 -12.38
N SER A 43 14.76 8.69 -11.83
CA SER A 43 14.20 8.96 -10.53
C SER A 43 13.79 7.67 -9.81
N ILE A 44 13.69 7.78 -8.48
CA ILE A 44 13.25 6.68 -7.62
C ILE A 44 12.36 7.25 -6.51
N VAL A 45 11.21 6.64 -6.33
CA VAL A 45 10.29 6.92 -5.22
C VAL A 45 10.33 5.74 -4.27
N VAL A 46 10.51 6.00 -2.99
CA VAL A 46 10.65 4.99 -1.95
C VAL A 46 9.44 5.01 -1.04
N ASP A 47 8.74 3.90 -0.96
CA ASP A 47 7.65 3.65 -0.02
C ASP A 47 8.19 2.67 1.04
N GLU A 48 8.53 3.20 2.21
CA GLU A 48 9.11 2.43 3.31
C GLU A 48 8.06 1.53 3.98
N ASP A 49 6.81 1.97 4.03
CA ASP A 49 5.72 1.25 4.69
C ASP A 49 5.39 -0.06 3.97
N ASN A 50 5.34 -0.03 2.64
CA ASN A 50 5.10 -1.20 1.80
C ASN A 50 6.39 -1.89 1.32
N SER A 51 7.56 -1.38 1.70
CA SER A 51 8.87 -1.86 1.22
C SER A 51 8.95 -1.91 -0.32
N THR A 52 8.37 -0.90 -0.98
CA THR A 52 8.28 -0.79 -2.43
C THR A 52 9.12 0.39 -2.95
N MET A 53 9.76 0.20 -4.08
CA MET A 53 10.46 1.27 -4.80
C MET A 53 9.95 1.36 -6.24
N GLU A 54 9.56 2.55 -6.66
CA GLU A 54 9.23 2.87 -8.04
C GLU A 54 10.44 3.50 -8.71
N VAL A 55 10.88 2.88 -9.79
CA VAL A 55 12.11 3.25 -10.49
C VAL A 55 11.75 3.71 -11.89
N ALA A 56 11.91 5.00 -12.15
CA ALA A 56 11.70 5.57 -13.47
C ALA A 56 13.02 5.57 -14.26
N VAL A 57 12.93 5.06 -15.47
CA VAL A 57 14.08 5.00 -16.42
C VAL A 57 13.66 5.62 -17.76
N ALA A 58 14.63 6.07 -18.53
CA ALA A 58 14.36 6.48 -19.91
C ALA A 58 13.73 5.31 -20.71
N GLU A 59 12.78 5.63 -21.60
CA GLU A 59 12.04 4.62 -22.38
C GLU A 59 12.96 3.64 -23.12
N ASP A 60 14.07 4.13 -23.68
CA ASP A 60 15.09 3.33 -24.35
C ASP A 60 15.78 2.32 -23.40
N ASN A 61 15.79 2.59 -22.11
CA ASN A 61 16.41 1.76 -21.07
C ASN A 61 15.42 0.81 -20.39
N LEU A 62 14.11 1.00 -20.57
CA LEU A 62 13.06 0.25 -19.89
C LEU A 62 13.19 -1.27 -20.10
N ALA A 63 13.32 -1.70 -21.34
CA ALA A 63 13.49 -3.11 -21.66
C ALA A 63 14.76 -3.71 -21.04
N GLN A 64 15.83 -2.93 -20.91
CA GLN A 64 17.08 -3.34 -20.30
C GLN A 64 16.96 -3.41 -18.77
N ALA A 65 16.31 -2.43 -18.15
CA ALA A 65 16.05 -2.39 -16.71
C ALA A 65 15.21 -3.59 -16.27
N ILE A 66 14.12 -3.88 -16.98
CA ILE A 66 13.24 -5.03 -16.71
C ILE A 66 13.98 -6.35 -16.97
N GLY A 67 14.73 -6.42 -18.08
CA GLY A 67 15.39 -7.62 -18.53
C GLY A 67 14.44 -8.64 -19.15
N ARG A 68 14.99 -9.72 -19.70
CA ARG A 68 14.21 -10.76 -20.39
C ARG A 68 13.28 -11.48 -19.40
N GLY A 69 11.97 -11.32 -19.59
CA GLY A 69 10.96 -11.94 -18.73
C GLY A 69 10.98 -11.42 -17.28
N GLY A 70 11.40 -10.16 -17.07
CA GLY A 70 11.46 -9.54 -15.75
C GLY A 70 12.65 -10.01 -14.89
N GLN A 71 13.61 -10.73 -15.46
CA GLN A 71 14.69 -11.36 -14.70
C GLN A 71 15.58 -10.35 -13.96
N ASN A 72 15.87 -9.19 -14.57
CA ASN A 72 16.74 -8.20 -13.94
C ASN A 72 16.08 -7.54 -12.73
N VAL A 73 14.82 -7.12 -12.88
CA VAL A 73 14.03 -6.55 -11.77
C VAL A 73 13.87 -7.55 -10.63
N ARG A 74 13.56 -8.82 -10.96
CA ARG A 74 13.44 -9.88 -9.96
C ARG A 74 14.74 -10.11 -9.18
N LEU A 75 15.87 -10.20 -9.87
CA LEU A 75 17.17 -10.37 -9.22
C LEU A 75 17.55 -9.15 -8.36
N ALA A 76 17.20 -7.94 -8.80
CA ALA A 76 17.40 -6.73 -8.02
C ALA A 76 16.51 -6.72 -6.77
N SER A 77 15.24 -7.13 -6.88
CA SER A 77 14.34 -7.31 -5.75
C SER A 77 14.87 -8.35 -4.75
N ASP A 78 15.28 -9.52 -5.23
CA ASP A 78 15.82 -10.60 -4.38
C ASP A 78 17.12 -10.16 -3.67
N LEU A 79 17.95 -9.33 -4.34
CA LEU A 79 19.19 -8.81 -3.77
C LEU A 79 18.96 -7.76 -2.69
N THR A 80 18.01 -6.86 -2.92
CA THR A 80 17.80 -5.67 -2.08
C THR A 80 16.78 -5.89 -1.00
N GLY A 81 15.86 -6.86 -1.17
CA GLY A 81 14.73 -7.12 -0.29
C GLY A 81 13.57 -6.14 -0.49
N TRP A 82 13.60 -5.31 -1.56
CA TRP A 82 12.56 -4.36 -1.91
C TRP A 82 11.73 -4.85 -3.09
N ILE A 83 10.46 -4.56 -3.09
CA ILE A 83 9.59 -4.73 -4.26
C ILE A 83 9.92 -3.60 -5.23
N ILE A 84 10.44 -3.92 -6.42
CA ILE A 84 10.88 -2.93 -7.39
C ILE A 84 9.91 -2.90 -8.56
N ASN A 85 9.27 -1.75 -8.78
CA ASN A 85 8.42 -1.47 -9.93
C ASN A 85 9.18 -0.55 -10.89
N VAL A 86 9.47 -1.04 -12.09
CA VAL A 86 10.19 -0.26 -13.11
C VAL A 86 9.21 0.24 -14.15
N MET A 87 9.28 1.53 -14.45
CA MET A 87 8.44 2.20 -15.42
C MET A 87 9.24 3.22 -16.24
N SER A 88 8.68 3.71 -17.33
CA SER A 88 9.26 4.83 -18.06
C SER A 88 9.06 6.14 -17.28
N VAL A 89 9.87 7.18 -17.62
CA VAL A 89 9.68 8.52 -17.05
C VAL A 89 8.29 9.06 -17.37
N ASP A 90 7.81 8.82 -18.60
CA ASP A 90 6.49 9.29 -19.03
C ASP A 90 5.36 8.60 -18.23
N GLU A 91 5.46 7.28 -18.03
CA GLU A 91 4.51 6.54 -17.18
C GLU A 91 4.55 7.00 -15.71
N ALA A 92 5.75 7.33 -15.19
CA ALA A 92 5.89 7.85 -13.83
C ALA A 92 5.23 9.24 -13.67
N ILE A 93 5.37 10.10 -14.67
CA ILE A 93 4.73 11.42 -14.71
C ILE A 93 3.21 11.26 -14.79
N GLU A 94 2.71 10.46 -15.73
CA GLU A 94 1.26 10.19 -15.87
C GLU A 94 0.65 9.63 -14.58
N LYS A 95 1.36 8.72 -13.92
CA LYS A 95 0.94 8.15 -12.63
C LYS A 95 0.88 9.23 -11.54
N GLN A 96 1.91 10.05 -11.42
CA GLN A 96 1.96 11.13 -10.44
C GLN A 96 0.86 12.18 -10.70
N GLU A 97 0.61 12.52 -11.96
CA GLU A 97 -0.49 13.44 -12.33
C GLU A 97 -1.86 12.84 -12.01
N ALA A 98 -2.05 11.53 -12.23
CA ALA A 98 -3.29 10.83 -11.89
C ALA A 98 -3.51 10.77 -10.37
N GLU A 99 -2.49 10.42 -9.59
CA GLU A 99 -2.55 10.40 -8.12
C GLU A 99 -2.83 11.81 -7.55
N ALA A 100 -2.16 12.85 -8.07
CA ALA A 100 -2.44 14.21 -7.70
C ALA A 100 -3.88 14.62 -8.05
N GLY A 101 -4.38 14.22 -9.22
CA GLY A 101 -5.77 14.45 -9.63
C GLY A 101 -6.79 13.81 -8.70
N GLU A 102 -6.54 12.58 -8.24
CA GLU A 102 -7.42 11.90 -7.27
C GLU A 102 -7.44 12.61 -5.90
N VAL A 103 -6.29 13.12 -5.45
CA VAL A 103 -6.21 13.90 -4.20
C VAL A 103 -6.96 15.23 -4.35
N ILE A 104 -6.78 15.93 -5.48
CA ILE A 104 -7.50 17.18 -5.79
C ILE A 104 -9.01 16.94 -5.75
N GLU A 105 -9.52 15.91 -6.44
CA GLU A 105 -10.95 15.59 -6.45
C GLU A 105 -11.46 15.26 -5.03
N ARG A 106 -10.70 14.53 -4.25
CA ARG A 106 -11.02 14.23 -2.86
C ARG A 106 -11.12 15.48 -1.99
N PHE A 107 -10.18 16.41 -2.13
CA PHE A 107 -10.21 17.68 -1.40
C PHE A 107 -11.37 18.56 -1.83
N MET A 108 -11.64 18.67 -3.12
CA MET A 108 -12.80 19.42 -3.64
C MET A 108 -14.12 18.92 -3.01
N VAL A 109 -14.30 17.61 -2.95
CA VAL A 109 -15.52 17.00 -2.39
C VAL A 109 -15.58 17.12 -0.87
N ALA A 110 -14.48 16.80 -0.18
CA ALA A 110 -14.46 16.74 1.28
C ALA A 110 -14.46 18.12 1.94
N LEU A 111 -13.82 19.11 1.32
CA LEU A 111 -13.67 20.45 1.87
C LEU A 111 -14.66 21.45 1.24
N ASP A 112 -15.44 21.06 0.23
CA ASP A 112 -16.34 21.93 -0.55
C ASP A 112 -15.58 23.17 -1.07
N ILE A 113 -14.48 22.94 -1.78
CA ILE A 113 -13.60 23.95 -2.38
C ILE A 113 -13.50 23.76 -3.88
N ASP A 114 -13.06 24.82 -4.57
CA ASP A 114 -12.79 24.74 -6.01
C ASP A 114 -11.44 24.07 -6.33
N GLU A 115 -11.28 23.73 -7.61
CA GLU A 115 -10.08 23.04 -8.12
C GLU A 115 -8.81 23.84 -7.90
N ASP A 116 -8.88 25.20 -8.02
CA ASP A 116 -7.71 26.05 -7.87
C ASP A 116 -7.14 25.95 -6.45
N ILE A 117 -7.99 26.01 -5.42
CA ILE A 117 -7.58 25.87 -4.01
C ILE A 117 -7.07 24.45 -3.72
N ALA A 118 -7.77 23.42 -4.22
CA ALA A 118 -7.35 22.04 -4.05
C ALA A 118 -5.99 21.76 -4.71
N THR A 119 -5.75 22.32 -5.89
CA THR A 119 -4.46 22.20 -6.59
C THR A 119 -3.33 22.83 -5.78
N VAL A 120 -3.53 24.03 -5.26
CA VAL A 120 -2.53 24.71 -4.41
C VAL A 120 -2.18 23.85 -3.19
N LEU A 121 -3.17 23.25 -2.52
CA LEU A 121 -2.92 22.35 -1.38
C LEU A 121 -2.06 21.15 -1.77
N VAL A 122 -2.33 20.52 -2.92
CA VAL A 122 -1.55 19.37 -3.41
C VAL A 122 -0.14 19.79 -3.83
N GLU A 123 0.03 20.96 -4.49
CA GLU A 123 1.33 21.52 -4.86
C GLU A 123 2.21 21.83 -3.64
N GLU A 124 1.60 22.24 -2.52
CA GLU A 124 2.27 22.48 -1.24
C GLU A 124 2.56 21.18 -0.45
N GLY A 125 2.14 20.02 -0.99
CA GLY A 125 2.47 18.70 -0.48
C GLY A 125 1.44 18.06 0.45
N PHE A 126 0.23 18.65 0.57
CA PHE A 126 -0.86 18.02 1.31
C PHE A 126 -1.45 16.85 0.51
N THR A 127 -1.55 15.69 1.14
CA THR A 127 -2.09 14.47 0.54
C THR A 127 -3.30 13.92 1.29
N THR A 128 -3.48 14.31 2.53
CA THR A 128 -4.54 13.82 3.42
C THR A 128 -5.32 14.98 4.07
N LEU A 129 -6.57 14.68 4.49
CA LEU A 129 -7.40 15.63 5.25
C LEU A 129 -6.84 15.87 6.66
N GLU A 130 -6.19 14.87 7.23
CA GLU A 130 -5.52 14.95 8.53
C GLU A 130 -4.41 15.99 8.53
N GLU A 131 -3.59 16.00 7.49
CA GLU A 131 -2.53 17.01 7.33
C GLU A 131 -3.12 18.42 7.33
N ILE A 132 -4.18 18.66 6.55
CA ILE A 132 -4.87 19.96 6.49
C ILE A 132 -5.50 20.32 7.85
N ALA A 133 -6.15 19.35 8.52
CA ALA A 133 -6.84 19.57 9.79
C ALA A 133 -5.89 19.98 10.94
N TYR A 134 -4.66 19.46 10.94
CA TYR A 134 -3.73 19.58 12.06
C TYR A 134 -2.48 20.40 11.76
N VAL A 135 -2.24 20.84 10.53
CA VAL A 135 -1.13 21.73 10.16
C VAL A 135 -1.16 23.01 11.00
N PRO A 136 -0.02 23.56 11.45
CA PRO A 136 0.04 24.85 12.11
C PRO A 136 -0.50 25.98 11.20
N LEU A 137 -1.29 26.90 11.77
CA LEU A 137 -1.84 28.04 11.00
C LEU A 137 -0.76 28.89 10.34
N GLU A 138 0.41 29.00 10.99
CA GLU A 138 1.54 29.77 10.46
C GLU A 138 2.08 29.18 9.16
N GLU A 139 2.09 27.86 9.01
CA GLU A 139 2.50 27.17 7.80
C GLU A 139 1.45 27.33 6.69
N MET A 140 0.17 27.19 7.03
CA MET A 140 -0.91 27.34 6.07
C MET A 140 -1.02 28.79 5.57
N ASN A 141 -0.82 29.78 6.42
CA ASN A 141 -0.78 31.20 6.07
C ASN A 141 0.46 31.58 5.23
N ALA A 142 1.49 30.74 5.21
CA ALA A 142 2.66 30.98 4.36
C ALA A 142 2.44 30.59 2.89
N ILE A 143 1.37 29.84 2.61
CA ILE A 143 0.98 29.46 1.25
C ILE A 143 0.50 30.68 0.48
N GLU A 144 0.98 30.83 -0.76
CA GLU A 144 0.62 31.96 -1.60
C GLU A 144 -0.89 31.94 -1.91
N GLY A 145 -1.58 33.02 -1.58
CA GLY A 145 -3.02 33.17 -1.79
C GLY A 145 -3.88 32.78 -0.60
N PHE A 146 -3.30 32.25 0.49
CA PHE A 146 -4.03 31.92 1.71
C PHE A 146 -3.84 33.02 2.75
N ASP A 147 -4.94 33.51 3.30
CA ASP A 147 -4.96 34.38 4.47
C ASP A 147 -5.42 33.60 5.71
N GLU A 148 -5.42 34.28 6.86
CA GLU A 148 -5.79 33.68 8.14
C GLU A 148 -7.25 33.15 8.11
N GLU A 149 -8.16 33.84 7.43
CA GLU A 149 -9.57 33.45 7.34
C GLU A 149 -9.74 32.17 6.49
N ILE A 150 -9.08 32.10 5.33
CA ILE A 150 -9.08 30.93 4.46
C ILE A 150 -8.43 29.73 5.17
N SER A 151 -7.30 29.94 5.82
CA SER A 151 -6.57 28.88 6.53
C SER A 151 -7.38 28.30 7.69
N GLU A 152 -8.04 29.15 8.49
CA GLU A 152 -8.91 28.69 9.57
C GLU A 152 -10.13 27.92 9.05
N GLU A 153 -10.75 28.41 7.98
CA GLU A 153 -11.91 27.76 7.36
C GLU A 153 -11.54 26.39 6.79
N LEU A 154 -10.44 26.28 6.04
CA LEU A 154 -9.97 25.01 5.49
C LEU A 154 -9.70 23.96 6.58
N ARG A 155 -9.03 24.39 7.66
CA ARG A 155 -8.78 23.49 8.82
C ARG A 155 -10.06 23.08 9.53
N ALA A 156 -11.03 23.98 9.64
CA ALA A 156 -12.34 23.67 10.23
C ALA A 156 -13.08 22.65 9.38
N ARG A 157 -13.16 22.87 8.06
CA ARG A 157 -13.81 21.96 7.11
C ARG A 157 -13.13 20.59 7.07
N ALA A 158 -11.79 20.53 7.11
CA ALA A 158 -11.06 19.27 7.18
C ALA A 158 -11.40 18.48 8.47
N LYS A 159 -11.49 19.15 9.61
CA LYS A 159 -11.91 18.49 10.87
C LYS A 159 -13.35 18.00 10.83
N ASP A 160 -14.25 18.80 10.26
CA ASP A 160 -15.66 18.41 10.13
C ASP A 160 -15.82 17.25 9.13
N ALA A 161 -15.07 17.22 8.05
CA ALA A 161 -15.04 16.11 7.10
C ALA A 161 -14.52 14.81 7.76
N LEU A 162 -13.42 14.87 8.51
CA LEU A 162 -12.89 13.73 9.26
C LEU A 162 -13.87 13.23 10.31
N LEU A 163 -14.55 14.14 11.04
CA LEU A 163 -15.56 13.75 11.99
C LEU A 163 -16.76 13.08 11.30
N THR A 164 -17.20 13.60 10.16
CA THR A 164 -18.28 13.02 9.38
C THR A 164 -17.93 11.62 8.87
N MET A 165 -16.69 11.43 8.39
CA MET A 165 -16.19 10.12 7.95
C MET A 165 -16.13 9.12 9.12
N ALA A 166 -15.66 9.56 10.30
CA ALA A 166 -15.62 8.72 11.51
C ALA A 166 -17.02 8.30 11.95
N ILE A 167 -18.00 9.22 11.94
CA ILE A 167 -19.39 8.91 12.27
C ILE A 167 -20.01 7.95 11.25
N ALA A 168 -19.77 8.17 9.95
CA ALA A 168 -20.27 7.28 8.90
C ALA A 168 -19.68 5.86 9.03
N SER A 169 -18.40 5.74 9.36
CA SER A 169 -17.76 4.45 9.63
C SER A 169 -18.34 3.77 10.88
N GLU A 170 -18.60 4.52 11.96
CA GLU A 170 -19.28 3.97 13.14
C GLU A 170 -20.73 3.54 12.83
N GLU A 171 -21.47 4.33 12.04
CA GLU A 171 -22.84 3.98 11.64
C GLU A 171 -22.89 2.74 10.73
N GLU A 172 -21.91 2.56 9.84
CA GLU A 172 -21.77 1.35 9.02
C GLU A 172 -21.45 0.12 9.88
N LEU A 173 -20.61 0.27 10.90
CA LEU A 173 -20.31 -0.79 11.85
C LEU A 173 -21.52 -1.16 12.70
N ASP A 174 -22.32 -0.16 13.13
CA ASP A 174 -23.54 -0.39 13.93
C ASP A 174 -24.74 -0.89 13.10
N ALA A 175 -24.79 -0.59 11.80
CA ALA A 175 -25.89 -1.01 10.92
C ALA A 175 -25.88 -2.52 10.65
N ASN A 176 -24.73 -3.16 10.77
CA ASN A 176 -24.57 -4.60 10.61
C ASN A 176 -24.17 -5.21 11.96
N GLU A 177 -25.18 -5.51 12.80
CA GLU A 177 -24.96 -6.16 14.10
C GLU A 177 -24.54 -7.62 13.87
N PRO A 178 -23.31 -8.03 14.30
CA PRO A 178 -22.90 -9.42 14.17
C PRO A 178 -23.74 -10.32 15.06
N ALA A 179 -24.06 -11.50 14.59
CA ALA A 179 -24.83 -12.48 15.33
C ALA A 179 -24.06 -12.96 16.58
N GLU A 180 -24.80 -13.46 17.59
CA GLU A 180 -24.23 -13.85 18.87
C GLU A 180 -23.22 -15.01 18.73
N ASP A 181 -23.39 -15.89 17.75
CA ASP A 181 -22.48 -16.99 17.42
C ASP A 181 -21.13 -16.49 16.92
N LEU A 182 -21.10 -15.46 16.07
CA LEU A 182 -19.87 -14.83 15.61
C LEU A 182 -19.17 -14.07 16.75
N LEU A 183 -19.92 -13.33 17.57
CA LEU A 183 -19.38 -12.56 18.70
C LEU A 183 -18.75 -13.45 19.81
N THR A 184 -19.26 -14.66 19.98
CA THR A 184 -18.82 -15.58 21.04
C THR A 184 -17.85 -16.64 20.56
N MET A 185 -17.53 -16.64 19.26
CA MET A 185 -16.61 -17.58 18.65
C MET A 185 -15.19 -17.43 19.25
N ASP A 186 -14.52 -18.56 19.46
CA ASP A 186 -13.16 -18.58 20.01
C ASP A 186 -12.17 -17.90 19.05
N GLY A 187 -11.35 -16.98 19.58
CA GLY A 187 -10.42 -16.17 18.80
C GLY A 187 -11.02 -14.89 18.18
N MET A 188 -12.34 -14.69 18.30
CA MET A 188 -13.02 -13.49 17.82
C MET A 188 -12.98 -12.37 18.87
N ASP A 189 -12.61 -11.17 18.46
CA ASP A 189 -12.81 -9.98 19.29
C ASP A 189 -14.01 -9.15 18.80
N LYS A 190 -14.58 -8.35 19.71
CA LYS A 190 -15.79 -7.59 19.42
C LYS A 190 -15.61 -6.64 18.24
N HIS A 191 -14.48 -5.95 18.13
CA HIS A 191 -14.22 -5.01 17.05
C HIS A 191 -14.15 -5.75 15.70
N LEU A 192 -13.40 -6.85 15.65
CA LEU A 192 -13.28 -7.66 14.44
C LEU A 192 -14.63 -8.23 13.97
N ALA A 193 -15.48 -8.67 14.91
CA ALA A 193 -16.83 -9.15 14.56
C ALA A 193 -17.68 -8.07 13.88
N TYR A 194 -17.64 -6.81 14.36
CA TYR A 194 -18.32 -5.70 13.70
C TYR A 194 -17.71 -5.34 12.34
N VAL A 195 -16.39 -5.39 12.20
CA VAL A 195 -15.72 -5.19 10.90
C VAL A 195 -16.11 -6.26 9.90
N LEU A 196 -16.19 -7.53 10.32
CA LEU A 196 -16.66 -8.63 9.47
C LEU A 196 -18.13 -8.43 9.07
N ALA A 197 -18.97 -8.04 10.02
CA ALA A 197 -20.38 -7.78 9.77
C ALA A 197 -20.60 -6.63 8.79
N SER A 198 -19.80 -5.56 8.84
CA SER A 198 -19.85 -4.46 7.86
C SER A 198 -19.48 -4.91 6.43
N LYS A 199 -18.69 -5.98 6.29
CA LYS A 199 -18.36 -6.63 5.01
C LYS A 199 -19.38 -7.70 4.59
N GLY A 200 -20.48 -7.87 5.34
CA GLY A 200 -21.55 -8.82 5.06
C GLY A 200 -21.37 -10.22 5.67
N ILE A 201 -20.32 -10.40 6.50
CA ILE A 201 -20.05 -11.64 7.23
C ILE A 201 -20.66 -11.50 8.64
N VAL A 202 -21.94 -11.80 8.78
CA VAL A 202 -22.71 -11.51 9.99
C VAL A 202 -22.75 -12.68 10.96
N THR A 203 -22.67 -13.91 10.46
CA THR A 203 -22.75 -15.15 11.23
C THR A 203 -21.44 -15.94 11.18
N MET A 204 -21.28 -16.87 12.11
CA MET A 204 -20.17 -17.84 12.08
C MET A 204 -20.22 -18.73 10.82
N GLU A 205 -21.42 -19.00 10.27
CA GLU A 205 -21.60 -19.75 9.04
C GLU A 205 -21.11 -18.95 7.83
N ASP A 206 -21.44 -17.64 7.76
CA ASP A 206 -20.92 -16.76 6.71
C ASP A 206 -19.40 -16.72 6.71
N LEU A 207 -18.77 -16.70 7.90
CA LEU A 207 -17.31 -16.74 8.04
C LEU A 207 -16.72 -18.09 7.60
N ALA A 208 -17.41 -19.19 7.90
CA ALA A 208 -16.98 -20.53 7.51
C ALA A 208 -16.98 -20.72 5.98
N GLU A 209 -17.82 -19.99 5.25
CA GLU A 209 -17.88 -20.01 3.79
C GLU A 209 -16.76 -19.21 3.11
N GLN A 210 -16.09 -18.27 3.82
CA GLN A 210 -15.05 -17.43 3.24
C GLN A 210 -13.76 -18.18 2.95
N GLY A 211 -12.98 -17.63 2.03
CA GLY A 211 -11.58 -17.99 1.81
C GLY A 211 -10.64 -17.12 2.67
N VAL A 212 -9.41 -17.58 2.84
CA VAL A 212 -8.37 -16.80 3.55
C VAL A 212 -8.12 -15.48 2.85
N ASP A 213 -8.07 -15.49 1.52
CA ASP A 213 -7.81 -14.32 0.69
C ASP A 213 -8.90 -13.23 0.84
N ASP A 214 -10.14 -13.63 1.14
CA ASP A 214 -11.27 -12.71 1.31
C ASP A 214 -11.19 -11.89 2.61
N LEU A 215 -10.39 -12.36 3.57
CA LEU A 215 -10.20 -11.69 4.87
C LEU A 215 -8.91 -10.86 4.94
N LEU A 216 -8.01 -10.97 3.97
CA LEU A 216 -6.73 -10.22 3.97
C LEU A 216 -6.92 -8.71 3.72
N ASP A 217 -8.08 -8.30 3.20
CA ASP A 217 -8.45 -6.89 3.04
C ASP A 217 -8.85 -6.20 4.36
N ILE A 218 -8.81 -6.92 5.49
CA ILE A 218 -9.14 -6.39 6.81
C ILE A 218 -7.85 -5.94 7.49
N GLU A 219 -7.86 -4.74 8.02
CA GLU A 219 -6.73 -4.15 8.76
C GLU A 219 -6.29 -5.08 9.91
N ASP A 220 -5.01 -5.25 10.11
CA ASP A 220 -4.39 -6.16 11.09
C ASP A 220 -4.71 -7.67 10.90
N MET A 221 -5.25 -8.08 9.74
CA MET A 221 -5.51 -9.49 9.42
C MET A 221 -4.30 -10.12 8.75
N THR A 222 -3.79 -11.19 9.34
CA THR A 222 -2.73 -12.03 8.74
C THR A 222 -3.31 -13.30 8.16
N GLU A 223 -2.62 -13.90 7.19
CA GLU A 223 -3.01 -15.18 6.58
C GLU A 223 -3.21 -16.30 7.63
N GLU A 224 -2.31 -16.34 8.63
CA GLU A 224 -2.40 -17.30 9.72
C GLU A 224 -3.65 -17.09 10.59
N ARG A 225 -3.94 -15.83 10.96
CA ARG A 225 -5.11 -15.46 11.76
C ARG A 225 -6.41 -15.70 11.01
N ALA A 226 -6.48 -15.34 9.73
CA ALA A 226 -7.64 -15.60 8.88
C ALA A 226 -7.93 -17.11 8.77
N ALA A 227 -6.91 -17.92 8.51
CA ALA A 227 -7.05 -19.37 8.45
C ALA A 227 -7.53 -19.97 9.78
N GLU A 228 -7.02 -19.51 10.92
CA GLU A 228 -7.41 -19.98 12.24
C GLU A 228 -8.88 -19.65 12.56
N LEU A 229 -9.33 -18.43 12.25
CA LEU A 229 -10.72 -18.02 12.42
C LEU A 229 -11.69 -18.82 11.53
N ILE A 230 -11.36 -19.01 10.25
CA ILE A 230 -12.16 -19.81 9.32
C ILE A 230 -12.24 -21.28 9.78
N MET A 231 -11.14 -21.86 10.23
CA MET A 231 -11.13 -23.23 10.73
C MET A 231 -11.95 -23.39 12.01
N THR A 232 -11.92 -22.40 12.90
CA THR A 232 -12.75 -22.37 14.10
C THR A 232 -14.23 -22.27 13.74
N ALA A 233 -14.57 -21.44 12.76
CA ALA A 233 -15.93 -21.29 12.26
C ALA A 233 -16.45 -22.59 11.59
N ARG A 234 -15.59 -23.37 10.95
CA ARG A 234 -15.91 -24.67 10.32
C ARG A 234 -15.98 -25.83 11.30
N ALA A 235 -15.54 -25.66 12.54
CA ALA A 235 -15.53 -26.75 13.53
C ALA A 235 -16.89 -27.46 13.71
N PRO A 236 -18.06 -26.78 13.72
CA PRO A 236 -19.36 -27.44 13.78
C PRO A 236 -19.64 -28.36 12.58
N TRP A 237 -19.19 -28.01 11.38
CA TRP A 237 -19.42 -28.84 10.17
C TRP A 237 -18.73 -30.21 10.28
N PHE A 238 -17.51 -30.24 10.85
CA PHE A 238 -16.78 -31.50 11.04
C PHE A 238 -17.39 -32.34 12.15
N ALA A 239 -17.98 -31.72 13.18
CA ALA A 239 -18.68 -32.45 14.26
C ALA A 239 -19.94 -33.14 13.76
N GLU A 240 -20.72 -32.50 12.85
CA GLU A 240 -21.93 -33.10 12.26
C GLU A 240 -21.58 -34.24 11.29
N GLU A 241 -20.47 -34.20 10.57
CA GLU A 241 -20.02 -35.30 9.71
C GLU A 241 -19.61 -36.56 10.53
N GLU A 242 -19.00 -36.39 11.70
CA GLU A 242 -18.66 -37.49 12.58
C GLU A 242 -19.88 -38.17 13.19
N GLU A 243 -20.94 -37.40 13.56
CA GLU A 243 -22.19 -37.93 14.05
C GLU A 243 -23.02 -38.66 12.97
N ALA A 244 -22.94 -38.19 11.70
CA ALA A 244 -23.66 -38.78 10.58
C ALA A 244 -23.03 -40.10 10.10
N THR A 245 -21.78 -40.37 10.48
CA THR A 245 -21.04 -41.60 10.10
C THR A 245 -20.92 -42.66 11.22
N ALA A 246 -21.43 -42.37 12.42
CA ALA A 246 -21.45 -43.27 13.57
C ALA A 246 -22.79 -43.97 13.75
#